data_6203a97d44d7a4897bd9912200e8a26d
#
_entry.id   6203a97d44d7a4897bd9912200e8a26d
#
_cell.length_a   1.000
_cell.length_b   1.000
_cell.length_c   1.000
_cell.angle_alpha   90.00
_cell.angle_beta   90.00
_cell.angle_gamma   90.00
#
_symmetry.space_group_name_H-M   'P 1'
#
loop_
_entity.id
_entity.type
_entity.pdbx_description
1 polymer ?
#
loop_
_entity_poly.entity_id
_entity_poly.type
_entity_poly.pdbx_seq_one_letter_code
_entity_poly.pdbx_strand_id
1 'polypeptide(L)'
;MVCRICLSEEEPDNSLICPCNCSGSMGHIHTSCLKDWLNSKKVVFEGVKVTSYFWKALECELCKQPFENKMRSSMFAIMQFDKPDDNYMILESIKSAPAKVVHVFDLRYDEFKVGRSVDTDMKIADISVSRTHSFIKVRDGKIVVEDNGSKFGTLVKI
;
A
#
# COMPACT_ATOMS: atom_id res chain seq x y z
N MET A 1 30.75 5.71 0.53
CA MET A 1 29.80 4.63 0.14
C MET A 1 28.92 5.15 -0.97
N VAL A 2 28.53 4.30 -1.92
CA VAL A 2 27.74 4.74 -3.10
C VAL A 2 26.41 3.99 -3.16
N CYS A 3 25.41 4.64 -3.74
CA CYS A 3 24.12 4.05 -4.05
C CYS A 3 24.25 3.02 -5.17
N ARG A 4 23.74 1.81 -5.00
CA ARG A 4 23.80 0.76 -6.03
C ARG A 4 22.92 1.04 -7.27
N ILE A 5 22.03 2.03 -7.23
CA ILE A 5 21.13 2.38 -8.34
C ILE A 5 21.73 3.49 -9.19
N CYS A 6 22.09 4.64 -8.62
CA CYS A 6 22.60 5.80 -9.34
C CYS A 6 24.13 5.91 -9.31
N LEU A 7 24.81 5.11 -8.50
CA LEU A 7 26.28 5.07 -8.31
C LEU A 7 26.87 6.35 -7.69
N SER A 8 26.04 7.28 -7.22
CA SER A 8 26.48 8.50 -6.52
C SER A 8 26.67 8.26 -5.04
N GLU A 9 27.48 9.12 -4.41
CA GLU A 9 27.67 9.15 -2.95
C GLU A 9 26.48 9.76 -2.24
N GLU A 10 26.47 9.67 -0.89
CA GLU A 10 25.44 10.29 -0.06
C GLU A 10 25.43 11.81 -0.20
N GLU A 11 24.24 12.38 -0.29
CA GLU A 11 23.99 13.81 -0.37
C GLU A 11 23.22 14.29 0.88
N PRO A 12 23.37 15.58 1.27
CA PRO A 12 22.72 16.10 2.50
C PRO A 12 21.22 15.85 2.57
N ASP A 13 20.52 16.00 1.44
CA ASP A 13 19.05 15.82 1.34
C ASP A 13 18.64 14.45 0.82
N ASN A 14 19.57 13.54 0.59
CA ASN A 14 19.32 12.22 0.00
C ASN A 14 20.21 11.15 0.61
N SER A 15 19.85 10.71 1.80
CA SER A 15 20.63 9.78 2.60
C SER A 15 20.67 8.38 2.00
N LEU A 16 21.78 7.68 2.22
CA LEU A 16 21.95 6.26 1.92
C LEU A 16 21.35 5.40 3.04
N ILE A 17 20.46 4.50 2.66
CA ILE A 17 19.82 3.54 3.56
C ILE A 17 20.19 2.10 3.19
N CYS A 18 20.06 1.18 4.14
CA CYS A 18 20.26 -0.26 3.96
C CYS A 18 18.90 -0.99 4.08
N PRO A 19 18.06 -1.00 3.03
CA PRO A 19 16.67 -1.47 3.12
C PRO A 19 16.53 -3.00 3.16
N CYS A 20 17.62 -3.74 2.92
CA CYS A 20 17.60 -5.20 2.81
C CYS A 20 18.86 -5.83 3.42
N ASN A 21 19.07 -7.13 3.22
CA ASN A 21 20.21 -7.87 3.77
C ASN A 21 21.42 -7.96 2.83
N CYS A 22 21.44 -7.19 1.73
CA CYS A 22 22.64 -7.08 0.91
C CYS A 22 23.78 -6.42 1.73
N SER A 23 25.01 -6.81 1.45
CA SER A 23 26.21 -6.31 2.11
C SER A 23 27.15 -5.59 1.14
N GLY A 24 28.15 -4.90 1.67
CA GLY A 24 29.13 -4.14 0.88
C GLY A 24 28.48 -3.06 0.04
N SER A 25 29.01 -2.78 -1.15
CA SER A 25 28.49 -1.77 -2.06
C SER A 25 27.04 -1.99 -2.49
N MET A 26 26.56 -3.24 -2.49
CA MET A 26 25.19 -3.60 -2.86
C MET A 26 24.16 -3.35 -1.73
N GLY A 27 24.62 -3.02 -0.52
CA GLY A 27 23.74 -2.78 0.64
C GLY A 27 23.09 -1.41 0.66
N HIS A 28 23.62 -0.44 -0.07
CA HIS A 28 23.26 0.96 0.06
C HIS A 28 22.39 1.45 -1.11
N ILE A 29 21.32 2.15 -0.80
CA ILE A 29 20.42 2.79 -1.77
C ILE A 29 20.05 4.17 -1.23
N HIS A 30 20.00 5.21 -2.07
CA HIS A 30 19.38 6.47 -1.71
C HIS A 30 17.88 6.31 -1.43
N THR A 31 17.36 7.06 -0.50
CA THR A 31 15.92 7.07 -0.21
C THR A 31 15.11 7.45 -1.45
N SER A 32 15.56 8.44 -2.23
CA SER A 32 14.92 8.84 -3.50
C SER A 32 14.96 7.72 -4.53
N CYS A 33 16.11 7.06 -4.74
CA CYS A 33 16.25 5.97 -5.70
C CYS A 33 15.36 4.77 -5.35
N LEU A 34 15.20 4.44 -4.05
CA LEU A 34 14.27 3.40 -3.63
C LEU A 34 12.82 3.81 -3.88
N LYS A 35 12.48 5.07 -3.64
CA LYS A 35 11.17 5.65 -3.90
C LYS A 35 10.80 5.58 -5.39
N ASP A 36 11.70 5.97 -6.28
CA ASP A 36 11.50 5.91 -7.73
C ASP A 36 11.36 4.47 -8.22
N TRP A 37 12.18 3.58 -7.68
CA TRP A 37 12.09 2.15 -7.98
C TRP A 37 10.74 1.57 -7.53
N LEU A 38 10.27 1.86 -6.31
CA LEU A 38 8.95 1.44 -5.82
C LEU A 38 7.82 2.00 -6.69
N ASN A 39 7.93 3.25 -7.11
CA ASN A 39 6.98 3.88 -8.02
C ASN A 39 6.91 3.18 -9.38
N SER A 40 8.04 2.76 -9.93
CA SER A 40 8.08 2.03 -11.21
C SER A 40 7.43 0.64 -11.15
N LYS A 41 7.31 0.06 -9.95
CA LYS A 41 6.68 -1.26 -9.73
C LYS A 41 5.21 -1.18 -9.30
N LYS A 42 4.70 0.02 -9.11
CA LYS A 42 3.34 0.29 -8.68
C LYS A 42 2.35 0.10 -9.82
N VAL A 43 1.28 -0.63 -9.56
CA VAL A 43 0.09 -0.67 -10.42
C VAL A 43 -1.02 0.10 -9.75
N VAL A 44 -1.66 0.99 -10.49
CA VAL A 44 -2.73 1.87 -9.98
C VAL A 44 -4.05 1.46 -10.61
N PHE A 45 -5.06 1.33 -9.78
CA PHE A 45 -6.46 1.15 -10.19
C PHE A 45 -7.24 2.37 -9.70
N GLU A 46 -7.46 3.30 -10.62
CA GLU A 46 -8.21 4.52 -10.34
C GLU A 46 -9.70 4.26 -10.34
N GLY A 47 -10.35 4.56 -9.23
CA GLY A 47 -11.80 4.56 -9.10
C GLY A 47 -12.30 5.96 -8.70
N VAL A 48 -13.59 6.18 -8.83
CA VAL A 48 -14.21 7.49 -8.52
C VAL A 48 -14.12 7.82 -7.03
N LYS A 49 -14.31 6.82 -6.17
CA LYS A 49 -14.33 6.98 -4.71
C LYS A 49 -13.08 6.42 -4.02
N VAL A 50 -12.44 5.43 -4.66
CA VAL A 50 -11.31 4.70 -4.08
C VAL A 50 -10.25 4.48 -5.14
N THR A 51 -9.04 4.93 -4.88
CA THR A 51 -7.87 4.60 -5.70
C THR A 51 -7.07 3.51 -5.00
N SER A 52 -6.74 2.46 -5.72
CA SER A 52 -6.02 1.30 -5.18
C SER A 52 -4.64 1.19 -5.80
N TYR A 53 -3.64 1.08 -4.96
CA TYR A 53 -2.24 0.93 -5.33
C TYR A 53 -1.77 -0.49 -4.98
N PHE A 54 -1.18 -1.16 -5.94
CA PHE A 54 -0.73 -2.54 -5.80
C PHE A 54 0.74 -2.68 -6.14
N TRP A 55 1.49 -3.32 -5.24
CA TRP A 55 2.86 -3.77 -5.45
C TRP A 55 2.89 -5.30 -5.38
N LYS A 56 3.34 -5.94 -6.44
CA LYS A 56 3.43 -7.41 -6.51
C LYS A 56 4.46 -7.95 -5.51
N ALA A 57 5.58 -7.23 -5.35
CA ALA A 57 6.64 -7.61 -4.43
C ALA A 57 7.35 -6.35 -3.89
N LEU A 58 7.34 -6.20 -2.58
CA LEU A 58 8.12 -5.22 -1.84
C LEU A 58 9.36 -5.89 -1.24
N GLU A 59 10.20 -6.45 -2.11
CA GLU A 59 11.39 -7.18 -1.74
C GLU A 59 12.60 -6.76 -2.58
N CYS A 60 13.77 -6.98 -2.05
CA CYS A 60 15.02 -6.75 -2.79
C CYS A 60 15.17 -7.75 -3.93
N GLU A 61 15.40 -7.27 -5.15
CA GLU A 61 15.60 -8.13 -6.33
C GLU A 61 16.86 -9.01 -6.23
N LEU A 62 17.84 -8.64 -5.40
CA LEU A 62 19.09 -9.38 -5.21
C LEU A 62 18.98 -10.44 -4.11
N CYS A 63 18.69 -10.02 -2.89
CA CYS A 63 18.67 -10.95 -1.74
C CYS A 63 17.30 -11.52 -1.39
N LYS A 64 16.24 -11.13 -2.11
CA LYS A 64 14.85 -11.57 -1.93
C LYS A 64 14.27 -11.31 -0.53
N GLN A 65 14.91 -10.47 0.25
CA GLN A 65 14.39 -10.07 1.55
C GLN A 65 13.36 -8.96 1.43
N PRO A 66 12.20 -9.09 2.08
CA PRO A 66 11.20 -8.03 2.14
C PRO A 66 11.77 -6.76 2.78
N PHE A 67 11.52 -5.62 2.18
CA PHE A 67 11.92 -4.31 2.72
C PHE A 67 11.23 -4.00 4.04
N GLU A 68 9.99 -4.47 4.25
CA GLU A 68 9.24 -4.27 5.49
C GLU A 68 9.96 -4.79 6.74
N ASN A 69 10.81 -5.79 6.61
CA ASN A 69 11.56 -6.34 7.76
C ASN A 69 12.51 -5.33 8.40
N LYS A 70 13.08 -4.43 7.61
CA LYS A 70 14.02 -3.40 8.09
C LYS A 70 13.42 -1.97 8.12
N MET A 71 12.36 -1.74 7.35
CA MET A 71 11.85 -0.40 7.09
C MET A 71 10.38 -0.22 7.48
N ARG A 72 9.83 -1.05 8.36
CA ARG A 72 8.40 -1.13 8.67
C ARG A 72 7.76 0.23 8.99
N SER A 73 8.45 1.05 9.78
CA SER A 73 7.96 2.39 10.15
C SER A 73 8.20 3.47 9.07
N SER A 74 9.15 3.23 8.15
CA SER A 74 9.56 4.21 7.13
C SER A 74 9.00 3.89 5.75
N MET A 75 8.54 2.65 5.51
CA MET A 75 8.02 2.23 4.20
C MET A 75 6.89 3.11 3.70
N PHE A 76 5.95 3.46 4.58
CA PHE A 76 4.79 4.27 4.23
C PHE A 76 5.18 5.70 3.78
N ALA A 77 6.26 6.25 4.33
CA ALA A 77 6.78 7.55 3.94
C ALA A 77 7.49 7.52 2.57
N ILE A 78 8.02 6.35 2.19
CA ILE A 78 8.71 6.17 0.91
C ILE A 78 7.74 5.82 -0.22
N MET A 79 6.65 5.10 0.08
CA MET A 79 5.62 4.77 -0.90
C MET A 79 4.88 6.02 -1.34
N GLN A 80 4.80 6.25 -2.64
CA GLN A 80 4.06 7.37 -3.21
C GLN A 80 2.67 6.94 -3.67
N PHE A 81 1.65 7.63 -3.17
CA PHE A 81 0.27 7.53 -3.64
C PHE A 81 -0.39 8.90 -3.60
N ASP A 82 -1.24 9.14 -4.57
CA ASP A 82 -1.99 10.38 -4.68
C ASP A 82 -3.06 10.41 -3.60
N LYS A 83 -3.20 11.53 -2.94
CA LYS A 83 -4.16 11.76 -1.88
C LYS A 83 -5.17 12.80 -2.35
N PRO A 84 -6.46 12.64 -2.03
CA PRO A 84 -7.42 13.73 -2.22
C PRO A 84 -6.98 14.98 -1.44
N ASP A 85 -7.37 16.16 -1.96
CA ASP A 85 -7.09 17.45 -1.31
C ASP A 85 -7.85 17.60 0.02
N ASP A 86 -9.02 16.95 0.11
CA ASP A 86 -9.87 16.91 1.29
C ASP A 86 -9.52 15.72 2.22
N ASN A 87 -10.41 15.43 3.15
CA ASN A 87 -10.29 14.30 4.05
C ASN A 87 -10.25 12.97 3.29
N TYR A 88 -9.34 12.10 3.69
CA TYR A 88 -9.19 10.77 3.10
C TYR A 88 -8.92 9.72 4.19
N MET A 89 -9.18 8.48 3.86
CA MET A 89 -8.83 7.32 4.69
C MET A 89 -7.92 6.38 3.88
N ILE A 90 -6.98 5.77 4.55
CA ILE A 90 -6.10 4.78 3.95
C ILE A 90 -6.33 3.42 4.63
N LEU A 91 -6.61 2.41 3.82
CA LEU A 91 -6.60 1.02 4.25
C LEU A 91 -5.45 0.28 3.55
N GLU A 92 -4.69 -0.46 4.33
CA GLU A 92 -3.62 -1.28 3.79
C GLU A 92 -3.85 -2.77 4.05
N SER A 93 -3.39 -3.62 3.13
CA SER A 93 -3.43 -5.06 3.34
C SER A 93 -2.45 -5.45 4.45
N ILE A 94 -2.95 -6.26 5.42
CA ILE A 94 -2.13 -6.80 6.52
C ILE A 94 -1.37 -8.06 6.06
N LYS A 95 -1.68 -8.61 4.88
CA LYS A 95 -0.97 -9.79 4.36
C LYS A 95 0.53 -9.49 4.33
N SER A 96 1.27 -10.40 4.94
CA SER A 96 2.72 -10.38 4.93
C SER A 96 3.27 -10.39 3.50
N ALA A 97 4.38 -9.69 3.33
CA ALA A 97 5.18 -9.70 2.10
C ALA A 97 5.09 -11.01 1.29
N PRO A 98 5.28 -10.95 -0.04
CA PRO A 98 5.89 -9.77 -0.71
C PRO A 98 4.89 -8.78 -1.31
N ALA A 99 3.60 -9.10 -1.43
CA ALA A 99 2.62 -8.22 -2.06
C ALA A 99 2.02 -7.21 -1.06
N LYS A 100 1.81 -5.98 -1.52
CA LYS A 100 1.18 -4.91 -0.74
C LYS A 100 0.07 -4.26 -1.54
N VAL A 101 -1.04 -3.98 -0.87
CA VAL A 101 -2.14 -3.19 -1.43
C VAL A 101 -2.45 -2.05 -0.48
N VAL A 102 -2.61 -0.87 -1.04
CA VAL A 102 -3.04 0.33 -0.32
C VAL A 102 -4.26 0.89 -1.05
N HIS A 103 -5.33 1.14 -0.32
CA HIS A 103 -6.55 1.77 -0.83
C HIS A 103 -6.68 3.16 -0.21
N VAL A 104 -6.82 4.18 -1.04
CA VAL A 104 -7.05 5.57 -0.64
C VAL A 104 -8.50 5.91 -0.94
N PHE A 105 -9.26 6.22 0.10
CA PHE A 105 -10.68 6.54 0.06
C PHE A 105 -10.87 8.04 0.11
N ASP A 106 -11.62 8.58 -0.80
CA ASP A 106 -12.02 9.99 -0.81
C ASP A 106 -13.26 10.18 0.09
N LEU A 107 -13.07 10.77 1.27
CA LEU A 107 -14.13 10.95 2.26
C LEU A 107 -15.11 12.09 1.94
N ARG A 108 -15.09 12.63 0.71
CA ARG A 108 -16.22 13.41 0.17
C ARG A 108 -17.44 12.52 -0.08
N TYR A 109 -17.23 11.21 -0.14
CA TYR A 109 -18.30 10.20 -0.24
C TYR A 109 -18.55 9.55 1.12
N ASP A 110 -19.83 9.29 1.42
CA ASP A 110 -20.25 8.76 2.73
C ASP A 110 -20.36 7.23 2.77
N GLU A 111 -20.34 6.58 1.58
CA GLU A 111 -20.50 5.12 1.50
C GLU A 111 -19.61 4.52 0.40
N PHE A 112 -18.96 3.42 0.76
CA PHE A 112 -18.06 2.65 -0.10
C PHE A 112 -18.46 1.17 -0.09
N LYS A 113 -18.67 0.63 -1.26
CA LYS A 113 -19.02 -0.78 -1.49
C LYS A 113 -17.76 -1.61 -1.59
N VAL A 114 -17.64 -2.64 -0.74
CA VAL A 114 -16.49 -3.54 -0.68
C VAL A 114 -16.91 -4.94 -1.12
N GLY A 115 -16.10 -5.58 -1.96
CA GLY A 115 -16.40 -6.93 -2.40
C GLY A 115 -15.54 -7.42 -3.55
N ARG A 116 -15.92 -8.58 -4.09
CA ARG A 116 -15.19 -9.24 -5.19
C ARG A 116 -15.64 -8.78 -6.58
N SER A 117 -16.82 -8.20 -6.70
CA SER A 117 -17.40 -7.78 -7.98
C SER A 117 -16.65 -6.59 -8.58
N VAL A 118 -16.76 -6.41 -9.90
CA VAL A 118 -16.15 -5.29 -10.62
C VAL A 118 -16.86 -3.96 -10.37
N ASP A 119 -18.09 -4.00 -9.88
CA ASP A 119 -18.92 -2.85 -9.55
C ASP A 119 -18.76 -2.37 -8.10
N THR A 120 -17.73 -2.86 -7.39
CA THR A 120 -17.39 -2.40 -6.03
C THR A 120 -16.36 -1.29 -6.07
N ASP A 121 -16.49 -0.33 -5.13
CA ASP A 121 -15.55 0.79 -4.98
C ASP A 121 -14.17 0.29 -4.52
N MET A 122 -14.15 -0.68 -3.60
CA MET A 122 -12.97 -1.41 -3.17
C MET A 122 -13.08 -2.89 -3.56
N LYS A 123 -12.28 -3.32 -4.53
CA LYS A 123 -12.27 -4.70 -5.01
C LYS A 123 -11.27 -5.56 -4.25
N ILE A 124 -11.75 -6.68 -3.70
CA ILE A 124 -10.92 -7.71 -3.08
C ILE A 124 -11.04 -8.99 -3.90
N ALA A 125 -9.98 -9.33 -4.63
CA ALA A 125 -9.93 -10.48 -5.54
C ALA A 125 -9.64 -11.79 -4.77
N ASP A 126 -10.54 -12.17 -3.85
CA ASP A 126 -10.44 -13.40 -3.07
C ASP A 126 -11.76 -14.17 -3.17
N ILE A 127 -11.68 -15.49 -3.37
CA ILE A 127 -12.87 -16.36 -3.55
C ILE A 127 -13.75 -16.42 -2.29
N SER A 128 -13.18 -16.19 -1.11
CA SER A 128 -13.91 -16.13 0.16
C SER A 128 -14.74 -14.86 0.32
N VAL A 129 -14.43 -13.80 -0.45
CA VAL A 129 -15.13 -12.53 -0.40
C VAL A 129 -16.38 -12.58 -1.29
N SER A 130 -17.53 -12.20 -0.74
CA SER A 130 -18.81 -12.10 -1.48
C SER A 130 -18.75 -11.01 -2.55
N ARG A 131 -19.60 -11.09 -3.58
CA ARG A 131 -19.65 -10.08 -4.66
C ARG A 131 -19.81 -8.67 -4.13
N THR A 132 -20.82 -8.46 -3.28
CA THR A 132 -20.92 -7.31 -2.37
C THR A 132 -20.82 -7.89 -0.97
N HIS A 133 -19.72 -7.63 -0.28
CA HIS A 133 -19.39 -8.26 1.00
C HIS A 133 -19.79 -7.37 2.18
N SER A 134 -19.37 -6.12 2.12
CA SER A 134 -19.61 -5.14 3.18
C SER A 134 -19.66 -3.72 2.61
N PHE A 135 -20.12 -2.81 3.44
CA PHE A 135 -20.05 -1.38 3.20
C PHE A 135 -19.17 -0.72 4.26
N ILE A 136 -18.37 0.25 3.83
CA ILE A 136 -17.70 1.20 4.73
C ILE A 136 -18.47 2.50 4.62
N LYS A 137 -18.93 3.02 5.75
CA LYS A 137 -19.77 4.23 5.83
C LYS A 137 -19.11 5.27 6.71
N VAL A 138 -19.24 6.53 6.32
CA VAL A 138 -18.84 7.67 7.14
C VAL A 138 -20.10 8.27 7.76
N ARG A 139 -20.24 8.20 9.08
CA ARG A 139 -21.39 8.74 9.81
C ARG A 139 -20.91 9.52 11.02
N ASP A 140 -21.30 10.79 11.11
CA ASP A 140 -20.93 11.68 12.22
C ASP A 140 -19.42 11.70 12.52
N GLY A 141 -18.60 11.72 11.46
CA GLY A 141 -17.14 11.69 11.56
C GLY A 141 -16.54 10.34 12.00
N LYS A 142 -17.36 9.28 12.05
CA LYS A 142 -16.95 7.92 12.41
C LYS A 142 -16.96 7.02 11.20
N ILE A 143 -16.01 6.10 11.15
CA ILE A 143 -15.98 5.03 10.14
C ILE A 143 -16.72 3.82 10.69
N VAL A 144 -17.75 3.38 9.98
CA VAL A 144 -18.58 2.22 10.33
C VAL A 144 -18.42 1.17 9.24
N VAL A 145 -18.16 -0.07 9.61
CA VAL A 145 -18.15 -1.23 8.71
C VAL A 145 -19.42 -2.03 8.94
N GLU A 146 -20.19 -2.25 7.88
CA GLU A 146 -21.46 -2.99 7.90
C GLU A 146 -21.36 -4.20 6.97
N ASP A 147 -21.52 -5.40 7.52
CA ASP A 147 -21.57 -6.63 6.71
C ASP A 147 -22.87 -6.70 5.89
N ASN A 148 -22.79 -7.07 4.62
CA ASN A 148 -23.95 -7.15 3.72
C ASN A 148 -24.46 -8.60 3.59
N GLY A 149 -24.63 -9.32 4.70
CA GLY A 149 -25.03 -10.73 4.67
C GLY A 149 -24.01 -11.59 3.91
N SER A 150 -22.75 -11.34 4.10
CA SER A 150 -21.68 -12.05 3.40
C SER A 150 -21.61 -13.54 3.83
N LYS A 151 -21.07 -14.39 2.93
CA LYS A 151 -21.04 -15.85 3.15
C LYS A 151 -20.24 -16.24 4.41
N PHE A 152 -19.16 -15.54 4.69
CA PHE A 152 -18.25 -15.88 5.80
C PHE A 152 -18.18 -14.80 6.89
N GLY A 153 -18.95 -13.73 6.76
CA GLY A 153 -18.97 -12.61 7.71
C GLY A 153 -17.78 -11.68 7.58
N THR A 154 -17.88 -10.54 8.27
CA THR A 154 -16.81 -9.53 8.39
C THR A 154 -16.31 -9.53 9.82
N LEU A 155 -14.99 -9.72 10.02
CA LEU A 155 -14.37 -9.74 11.33
C LEU A 155 -13.54 -8.46 11.53
N VAL A 156 -13.69 -7.85 12.70
CA VAL A 156 -12.89 -6.70 13.13
C VAL A 156 -12.05 -7.12 14.31
N LYS A 157 -10.74 -6.89 14.24
CA LYS A 157 -9.85 -7.11 15.37
C LYS A 157 -9.98 -5.93 16.34
N ILE A 158 -10.38 -6.21 17.57
CA ILE A 158 -10.42 -5.28 18.68
C ILE A 158 -9.08 -5.26 19.42
#